data_fc0bb9898a351cbe7e5376af75b70ba7
#
_entry.id   fc0bb9898a351cbe7e5376af75b70ba7
#
_cell.length_a   1.000
_cell.length_b   1.000
_cell.length_c   1.000
_cell.angle_alpha   90.00
_cell.angle_beta   90.00
_cell.angle_gamma   90.00
#
_symmetry.space_group_name_H-M   'P 1'
#
loop_
_entity.id
_entity.type
_entity.pdbx_description
1 polymer ?
#
loop_
_entity_poly.entity_id
_entity_poly.type
_entity_poly.pdbx_seq_one_letter_code
_entity_poly.pdbx_strand_id
1 'polypeptide(L)'
;MPKIPTIIVAALSIPENLTSDDLFVHLWHILDGFLQRNLKIASYASDGSNVERKLQRLLENHAIRTRMVSIKHGSGFRDDIKIKIPFFGSQPIATLQDPKHLLKTFRNNLFSGARLLTFPNSVALFSQVHEMSQADDSPIYRRDVEKLDRQDDNAATRLFSGDTLKWLTTHRPQHLGLIVYLFVMGELIDAYESRSLLLLTRVQMVLRAHYFIELWERFLDISKYPAAKHYVSPQCADITRTLIHGFFQVLYIYRDHCSIRQPLFPWLLSTEVVEHVFGMCRQIVKDFTMLDFQFMVPKLFIRMREALFSTHISDGKARASGYNHTYADNRGLDIAALSSYPTDSEIAEASTRAYGEAESLFALLGVSAADIEAESSTLPSVRSWFYETSYEDDPENEDQPEEEQYDFQEVLECLEDSNPSTIMGDKLLRDFRYANIALSVDEQTTMYVLI
;
A
#
# COMPACT_ATOMS: atom_id res chain seq x y z
N MET A 1 14.63 -10.30 22.86
CA MET A 1 13.35 -10.84 22.37
C MET A 1 13.49 -12.32 22.13
N PRO A 2 12.49 -13.15 22.47
CA PRO A 2 12.51 -14.54 22.03
C PRO A 2 12.47 -14.55 20.49
N LYS A 3 13.40 -15.26 19.87
CA LYS A 3 13.41 -15.46 18.42
C LYS A 3 12.38 -16.54 18.09
N ILE A 4 11.16 -16.12 17.79
CA ILE A 4 10.08 -17.03 17.37
C ILE A 4 10.13 -17.10 15.85
N PRO A 5 10.28 -18.30 15.27
CA PRO A 5 10.26 -18.45 13.81
C PRO A 5 8.83 -18.22 13.28
N THR A 6 8.77 -17.84 12.03
CA THR A 6 7.55 -17.91 11.24
C THR A 6 6.98 -19.33 11.27
N ILE A 7 5.66 -19.46 11.41
CA ILE A 7 4.97 -20.73 11.47
C ILE A 7 3.98 -20.78 10.31
N ILE A 8 4.12 -21.78 9.45
CA ILE A 8 3.12 -22.07 8.43
C ILE A 8 1.93 -22.73 9.12
N VAL A 9 0.80 -22.03 9.14
CA VAL A 9 -0.43 -22.54 9.80
C VAL A 9 -1.23 -23.41 8.84
N ALA A 10 -1.38 -22.98 7.59
CA ALA A 10 -2.10 -23.69 6.56
C ALA A 10 -1.53 -23.38 5.18
N ALA A 11 -1.75 -24.29 4.26
CA ALA A 11 -1.54 -24.08 2.83
C ALA A 11 -2.72 -24.74 2.09
N LEU A 12 -3.36 -23.98 1.23
CA LEU A 12 -4.51 -24.40 0.47
C LEU A 12 -4.18 -24.33 -1.03
N SER A 13 -4.49 -25.40 -1.75
CA SER A 13 -4.53 -25.35 -3.21
C SER A 13 -5.85 -24.75 -3.64
N ILE A 14 -5.79 -23.63 -4.34
CA ILE A 14 -6.99 -22.89 -4.73
C ILE A 14 -7.27 -23.17 -6.19
N PRO A 15 -8.40 -23.83 -6.52
CA PRO A 15 -8.87 -23.92 -7.87
C PRO A 15 -9.35 -22.55 -8.36
N GLU A 16 -9.25 -22.32 -9.67
CA GLU A 16 -9.56 -21.03 -10.33
C GLU A 16 -10.99 -20.52 -10.08
N ASN A 17 -11.91 -21.39 -9.73
CA ASN A 17 -13.32 -21.07 -9.49
C ASN A 17 -13.66 -20.80 -8.00
N LEU A 18 -12.67 -20.72 -7.11
CA LEU A 18 -12.92 -20.47 -5.68
C LEU A 18 -13.23 -18.98 -5.46
N THR A 19 -14.38 -18.73 -4.86
CA THR A 19 -14.84 -17.37 -4.54
C THR A 19 -14.23 -16.87 -3.24
N SER A 20 -14.32 -15.55 -2.99
CA SER A 20 -13.91 -14.96 -1.71
C SER A 20 -14.72 -15.51 -0.53
N ASP A 21 -15.99 -15.87 -0.75
CA ASP A 21 -16.86 -16.46 0.26
C ASP A 21 -16.38 -17.86 0.66
N ASP A 22 -15.94 -18.68 -0.30
CA ASP A 22 -15.36 -20.00 -0.03
C ASP A 22 -14.05 -19.87 0.75
N LEU A 23 -13.18 -18.92 0.36
CA LEU A 23 -11.94 -18.64 1.08
C LEU A 23 -12.20 -18.13 2.49
N PHE A 24 -13.26 -17.35 2.68
CA PHE A 24 -13.65 -16.87 4.01
C PHE A 24 -13.98 -18.02 4.97
N VAL A 25 -14.63 -19.08 4.50
CA VAL A 25 -14.91 -20.26 5.33
C VAL A 25 -13.61 -20.87 5.87
N HIS A 26 -12.58 -20.97 5.03
CA HIS A 26 -11.27 -21.51 5.44
C HIS A 26 -10.55 -20.56 6.40
N LEU A 27 -10.50 -19.26 6.08
CA LEU A 27 -9.89 -18.23 6.93
C LEU A 27 -10.57 -18.22 8.31
N TRP A 28 -11.91 -18.20 8.33
CA TRP A 28 -12.66 -18.16 9.57
C TRP A 28 -12.41 -19.41 10.42
N HIS A 29 -12.36 -20.58 9.80
CA HIS A 29 -12.07 -21.82 10.53
C HIS A 29 -10.72 -21.77 11.26
N ILE A 30 -9.69 -21.18 10.62
CA ILE A 30 -8.36 -21.03 11.22
C ILE A 30 -8.41 -19.99 12.35
N LEU A 31 -9.01 -18.82 12.11
CA LEU A 31 -9.10 -17.74 13.09
C LEU A 31 -9.92 -18.19 14.32
N ASP A 32 -11.08 -18.83 14.12
CA ASP A 32 -11.91 -19.36 15.20
C ASP A 32 -11.15 -20.41 16.01
N GLY A 33 -10.40 -21.30 15.34
CA GLY A 33 -9.52 -22.26 16.00
C GLY A 33 -8.47 -21.61 16.91
N PHE A 34 -7.91 -20.46 16.54
CA PHE A 34 -7.01 -19.69 17.39
C PHE A 34 -7.76 -19.01 18.56
N LEU A 35 -8.89 -18.39 18.26
CA LEU A 35 -9.73 -17.72 19.27
C LEU A 35 -10.19 -18.69 20.37
N GLN A 36 -10.66 -19.88 19.99
CA GLN A 36 -11.06 -20.94 20.93
C GLN A 36 -9.92 -21.40 21.84
N ARG A 37 -8.67 -21.30 21.38
CA ARG A 37 -7.46 -21.64 22.15
C ARG A 37 -6.86 -20.46 22.89
N ASN A 38 -7.55 -19.31 22.91
CA ASN A 38 -7.08 -18.06 23.51
C ASN A 38 -5.72 -17.56 22.94
N LEU A 39 -5.40 -17.93 21.73
CA LEU A 39 -4.23 -17.36 21.03
C LEU A 39 -4.55 -15.94 20.60
N LYS A 40 -3.59 -15.03 20.84
CA LYS A 40 -3.75 -13.61 20.53
C LYS A 40 -3.33 -13.33 19.10
N ILE A 41 -4.30 -12.88 18.29
CA ILE A 41 -4.07 -12.43 16.93
C ILE A 41 -4.23 -10.91 16.93
N ALA A 42 -3.21 -10.18 16.48
CA ALA A 42 -3.28 -8.73 16.44
C ALA A 42 -3.78 -8.21 15.09
N SER A 43 -3.42 -8.89 14.01
CA SER A 43 -3.75 -8.44 12.65
C SER A 43 -3.82 -9.58 11.64
N TYR A 44 -4.53 -9.32 10.56
CA TYR A 44 -4.55 -10.09 9.33
C TYR A 44 -4.10 -9.18 8.17
N ALA A 45 -3.05 -9.56 7.46
CA ALA A 45 -2.51 -8.82 6.33
C ALA A 45 -2.69 -9.62 5.03
N SER A 46 -2.96 -8.92 3.92
CA SER A 46 -3.11 -9.50 2.59
C SER A 46 -2.42 -8.68 1.51
N ASP A 47 -2.28 -9.23 0.30
CA ASP A 47 -1.53 -8.63 -0.80
C ASP A 47 -2.30 -7.55 -1.58
N GLY A 48 -3.60 -7.40 -1.35
CA GLY A 48 -4.41 -6.37 -2.00
C GLY A 48 -5.10 -6.79 -3.29
N SER A 49 -5.06 -8.07 -3.64
CA SER A 49 -5.89 -8.61 -4.74
C SER A 49 -7.40 -8.38 -4.50
N ASN A 50 -8.21 -8.39 -5.54
CA ASN A 50 -9.66 -8.21 -5.41
C ASN A 50 -10.29 -9.23 -4.47
N VAL A 51 -9.87 -10.49 -4.60
CA VAL A 51 -10.34 -11.60 -3.77
C VAL A 51 -9.98 -11.36 -2.30
N GLU A 52 -8.75 -10.96 -2.02
CA GLU A 52 -8.27 -10.69 -0.65
C GLU A 52 -8.95 -9.46 -0.03
N ARG A 53 -9.16 -8.39 -0.79
CA ARG A 53 -9.88 -7.21 -0.30
C ARG A 53 -11.33 -7.53 0.05
N LYS A 54 -12.01 -8.35 -0.78
CA LYS A 54 -13.36 -8.86 -0.45
C LYS A 54 -13.33 -9.75 0.79
N LEU A 55 -12.33 -10.61 0.91
CA LEU A 55 -12.13 -11.48 2.07
C LEU A 55 -11.94 -10.67 3.37
N GLN A 56 -11.17 -9.59 3.33
CA GLN A 56 -11.02 -8.69 4.49
C GLN A 56 -12.34 -8.02 4.87
N ARG A 57 -13.14 -7.57 3.90
CA ARG A 57 -14.48 -6.99 4.18
C ARG A 57 -15.42 -8.02 4.79
N LEU A 58 -15.40 -9.28 4.29
CA LEU A 58 -16.17 -10.37 4.89
C LEU A 58 -15.74 -10.61 6.34
N LEU A 59 -14.44 -10.58 6.61
CA LEU A 59 -13.91 -10.71 7.96
C LEU A 59 -14.39 -9.57 8.86
N GLU A 60 -14.28 -8.32 8.43
CA GLU A 60 -14.74 -7.16 9.20
C GLU A 60 -16.25 -7.21 9.49
N ASN A 61 -17.05 -7.61 8.49
CA ASN A 61 -18.50 -7.77 8.64
C ASN A 61 -18.87 -8.92 9.58
N HIS A 62 -18.01 -9.92 9.74
CA HIS A 62 -18.22 -11.04 10.67
C HIS A 62 -17.89 -10.70 12.12
N ALA A 63 -17.35 -9.51 12.39
CA ALA A 63 -17.04 -9.07 13.74
C ALA A 63 -18.30 -8.97 14.60
N ILE A 64 -18.25 -9.51 15.84
CA ILE A 64 -19.37 -9.51 16.78
C ILE A 64 -19.72 -8.07 17.22
N ARG A 65 -18.71 -7.22 17.33
CA ARG A 65 -18.86 -5.80 17.67
C ARG A 65 -17.74 -4.97 17.05
N THR A 66 -17.99 -3.69 16.87
CA THR A 66 -17.00 -2.74 16.40
C THR A 66 -16.84 -1.61 17.42
N ARG A 67 -15.59 -1.29 17.78
CA ARG A 67 -15.27 -0.09 18.55
C ARG A 67 -14.88 1.01 17.58
N MET A 68 -15.49 2.19 17.74
CA MET A 68 -15.08 3.40 17.02
C MET A 68 -14.10 4.17 17.86
N VAL A 69 -12.95 4.53 17.30
CA VAL A 69 -11.97 5.45 17.85
C VAL A 69 -11.92 6.68 16.97
N SER A 70 -11.96 7.86 17.57
CA SER A 70 -11.91 9.14 16.83
C SER A 70 -10.55 9.79 17.02
N ILE A 71 -9.87 10.08 15.91
CA ILE A 71 -8.70 10.95 15.90
C ILE A 71 -9.21 12.36 15.69
N LYS A 72 -9.01 13.20 16.70
CA LYS A 72 -9.48 14.57 16.69
C LYS A 72 -8.58 15.44 15.81
N HIS A 73 -9.22 16.34 15.07
CA HIS A 73 -8.52 17.44 14.42
C HIS A 73 -8.49 18.65 15.36
N GLY A 74 -7.31 19.24 15.57
CA GLY A 74 -7.13 20.29 16.58
C GLY A 74 -7.83 21.61 16.27
N SER A 75 -8.23 21.87 15.01
CA SER A 75 -8.89 23.13 14.61
C SER A 75 -10.38 23.19 14.96
N GLY A 76 -11.03 22.10 15.32
CA GLY A 76 -12.47 22.03 15.57
C GLY A 76 -13.38 22.30 14.37
N PHE A 77 -12.83 22.67 13.22
CA PHE A 77 -13.57 22.95 11.98
C PHE A 77 -13.69 21.75 11.06
N ARG A 78 -12.89 20.70 11.30
CA ARG A 78 -12.93 19.44 10.55
C ARG A 78 -13.53 18.32 11.39
N ASP A 79 -14.08 17.39 10.69
CA ASP A 79 -14.59 16.17 11.29
C ASP A 79 -13.47 15.26 11.79
N ASP A 80 -13.73 14.57 12.87
CA ASP A 80 -12.83 13.56 13.41
C ASP A 80 -12.66 12.39 12.42
N ILE A 81 -11.42 11.92 12.28
CA ILE A 81 -11.16 10.67 11.54
C ILE A 81 -11.63 9.49 12.41
N LYS A 82 -12.53 8.68 11.88
CA LYS A 82 -13.12 7.54 12.59
C LYS A 82 -12.44 6.25 12.18
N ILE A 83 -11.82 5.57 13.13
CA ILE A 83 -11.18 4.27 12.95
C ILE A 83 -12.08 3.21 13.55
N LYS A 84 -12.50 2.23 12.73
CA LYS A 84 -13.28 1.07 13.15
C LYS A 84 -12.33 -0.02 13.60
N ILE A 85 -12.49 -0.55 14.80
CA ILE A 85 -11.73 -1.71 15.29
C ILE A 85 -12.70 -2.88 15.46
N PRO A 86 -12.62 -3.90 14.61
CA PRO A 86 -13.48 -5.07 14.69
C PRO A 86 -13.06 -5.99 15.83
N PHE A 87 -14.04 -6.56 16.55
CA PHE A 87 -13.85 -7.46 17.67
C PHE A 87 -14.49 -8.83 17.41
N PHE A 88 -13.72 -9.85 17.60
CA PHE A 88 -14.12 -11.25 17.55
C PHE A 88 -14.13 -11.82 18.98
N GLY A 89 -15.30 -11.82 19.59
CA GLY A 89 -15.43 -12.05 21.05
C GLY A 89 -14.80 -10.89 21.84
N SER A 90 -13.80 -11.21 22.65
CA SER A 90 -13.04 -10.22 23.44
C SER A 90 -11.81 -9.68 22.70
N GLN A 91 -11.46 -10.24 21.54
CA GLN A 91 -10.21 -9.97 20.86
C GLN A 91 -10.41 -9.07 19.65
N PRO A 92 -9.73 -7.90 19.56
CA PRO A 92 -9.69 -7.10 18.35
C PRO A 92 -8.67 -7.67 17.37
N ILE A 93 -8.97 -7.63 16.07
CA ILE A 93 -8.07 -8.02 15.00
C ILE A 93 -8.09 -6.90 13.95
N ALA A 94 -6.93 -6.34 13.63
CA ALA A 94 -6.80 -5.36 12.56
C ALA A 94 -6.74 -6.04 11.20
N THR A 95 -7.25 -5.35 10.18
CA THR A 95 -7.07 -5.73 8.77
C THR A 95 -6.08 -4.78 8.09
N LEU A 96 -5.13 -5.33 7.35
CA LEU A 96 -4.04 -4.58 6.72
C LEU A 96 -3.80 -5.07 5.29
N GLN A 97 -3.31 -4.15 4.48
CA GLN A 97 -2.77 -4.46 3.17
C GLN A 97 -1.24 -4.47 3.20
N ASP A 98 -0.61 -5.12 2.23
CA ASP A 98 0.85 -5.13 2.12
C ASP A 98 1.37 -3.77 1.65
N PRO A 99 2.24 -3.09 2.43
CA PRO A 99 2.83 -1.82 2.04
C PRO A 99 3.68 -1.90 0.77
N LYS A 100 4.40 -3.00 0.55
CA LYS A 100 5.25 -3.18 -0.64
C LYS A 100 4.40 -3.40 -1.89
N HIS A 101 3.30 -4.14 -1.77
CA HIS A 101 2.35 -4.28 -2.85
C HIS A 101 1.75 -2.91 -3.24
N LEU A 102 1.38 -2.09 -2.24
CA LEU A 102 0.90 -0.74 -2.50
C LEU A 102 1.97 0.14 -3.19
N LEU A 103 3.24 0.02 -2.79
CA LEU A 103 4.34 0.75 -3.42
C LEU A 103 4.47 0.41 -4.91
N LYS A 104 4.40 -0.89 -5.26
CA LYS A 104 4.35 -1.34 -6.65
C LYS A 104 3.13 -0.78 -7.38
N THR A 105 1.98 -0.78 -6.72
CA THR A 105 0.73 -0.26 -7.29
C THR A 105 0.82 1.25 -7.56
N PHE A 106 1.41 2.05 -6.67
CA PHE A 106 1.67 3.47 -6.93
C PHE A 106 2.57 3.70 -8.14
N ARG A 107 3.66 2.92 -8.26
CA ARG A 107 4.54 2.97 -9.44
C ARG A 107 3.76 2.59 -10.70
N ASN A 108 2.99 1.51 -10.67
CA ASN A 108 2.25 1.03 -11.82
C ASN A 108 1.18 2.04 -12.28
N ASN A 109 0.50 2.74 -11.37
CA ASN A 109 -0.44 3.81 -11.71
C ASN A 109 0.26 4.97 -12.44
N LEU A 110 1.46 5.36 -12.00
CA LEU A 110 2.26 6.40 -12.65
C LEU A 110 2.76 5.94 -14.04
N PHE A 111 3.04 4.65 -14.21
CA PHE A 111 3.65 4.09 -15.41
C PHE A 111 2.63 3.58 -16.43
N SER A 112 1.38 3.36 -16.05
CA SER A 112 0.35 2.79 -16.93
C SER A 112 0.09 3.65 -18.17
N GLY A 113 0.30 4.97 -18.07
CA GLY A 113 -0.03 5.92 -19.12
C GLY A 113 -1.54 6.10 -19.33
N ALA A 114 -2.37 5.24 -18.78
CA ALA A 114 -3.83 5.32 -18.86
C ALA A 114 -4.40 6.43 -17.96
N ARG A 115 -3.60 6.93 -17.01
CA ARG A 115 -4.01 7.95 -16.05
C ARG A 115 -3.05 9.12 -16.06
N LEU A 116 -3.61 10.32 -15.99
CA LEU A 116 -2.87 11.55 -15.75
C LEU A 116 -3.04 11.89 -14.28
N LEU A 117 -2.06 11.59 -13.44
CA LEU A 117 -2.13 11.96 -12.03
C LEU A 117 -2.08 13.49 -11.93
N THR A 118 -3.28 14.09 -11.85
CA THR A 118 -3.49 15.54 -12.02
C THR A 118 -3.60 16.20 -10.66
N PHE A 119 -2.78 17.21 -10.46
CA PHE A 119 -2.79 18.10 -9.29
C PHE A 119 -3.09 19.54 -9.75
N PRO A 120 -3.41 20.47 -8.82
CA PRO A 120 -3.47 21.88 -9.19
C PRO A 120 -2.21 22.32 -9.94
N ASN A 121 -2.33 22.98 -11.04
CA ASN A 121 -1.21 23.53 -11.86
C ASN A 121 -0.05 22.56 -12.15
N SER A 122 -0.21 21.24 -11.91
CA SER A 122 0.86 20.27 -12.10
C SER A 122 0.32 18.87 -12.36
N VAL A 123 1.16 18.00 -12.92
CA VAL A 123 0.85 16.59 -13.19
C VAL A 123 2.06 15.72 -12.85
N ALA A 124 1.81 14.45 -12.48
CA ALA A 124 2.87 13.45 -12.42
C ALA A 124 2.75 12.52 -13.63
N LEU A 125 3.80 12.43 -14.44
CA LEU A 125 3.81 11.73 -15.72
C LEU A 125 4.95 10.72 -15.80
N PHE A 126 4.71 9.62 -16.49
CA PHE A 126 5.73 8.63 -16.85
C PHE A 126 6.91 9.27 -17.60
N SER A 127 6.65 10.20 -18.52
CA SER A 127 7.70 10.89 -19.30
C SER A 127 8.71 11.62 -18.43
N GLN A 128 8.29 12.16 -17.27
CA GLN A 128 9.19 12.82 -16.32
C GLN A 128 10.15 11.82 -15.66
N VAL A 129 9.66 10.61 -15.35
CA VAL A 129 10.48 9.51 -14.81
C VAL A 129 11.40 8.96 -15.90
N HIS A 130 10.90 8.82 -17.13
CA HIS A 130 11.72 8.38 -18.26
C HIS A 130 12.86 9.38 -18.53
N GLU A 131 12.59 10.68 -18.55
CA GLU A 131 13.62 11.72 -18.69
C GLU A 131 14.69 11.60 -17.60
N MET A 132 14.28 11.43 -16.33
CA MET A 132 15.22 11.22 -15.22
C MET A 132 16.09 9.98 -15.44
N SER A 133 15.53 8.87 -15.91
CA SER A 133 16.26 7.61 -16.12
C SER A 133 17.37 7.70 -17.18
N GLN A 134 17.34 8.72 -18.05
CA GLN A 134 18.34 8.93 -19.10
C GLN A 134 19.55 9.73 -18.62
N ALA A 135 19.47 10.36 -17.45
CA ALA A 135 20.59 11.11 -16.89
C ALA A 135 21.68 10.18 -16.34
N ASP A 136 22.95 10.54 -16.50
CA ASP A 136 24.09 9.71 -16.08
C ASP A 136 24.18 9.57 -14.54
N ASP A 137 23.72 10.58 -13.81
CA ASP A 137 23.69 10.62 -12.34
C ASP A 137 22.31 10.24 -11.76
N SER A 138 21.47 9.60 -12.57
CA SER A 138 20.12 9.17 -12.15
C SER A 138 20.15 8.17 -11.00
N PRO A 139 19.31 8.34 -9.96
CA PRO A 139 19.16 7.37 -8.89
C PRO A 139 18.38 6.11 -9.32
N ILE A 140 17.68 6.16 -10.47
CA ILE A 140 16.95 5.02 -11.03
C ILE A 140 17.68 4.50 -12.27
N TYR A 141 17.52 3.21 -12.56
CA TYR A 141 18.15 2.60 -13.73
C TYR A 141 17.23 2.71 -14.96
N ARG A 142 17.83 2.84 -16.16
CA ARG A 142 17.07 2.80 -17.44
C ARG A 142 16.19 1.56 -17.54
N ARG A 143 16.70 0.40 -17.12
CA ARG A 143 15.94 -0.86 -17.14
C ARG A 143 14.68 -0.82 -16.26
N ASP A 144 14.65 0.00 -15.20
CA ASP A 144 13.50 0.12 -14.30
C ASP A 144 12.31 0.82 -15.00
N VAL A 145 12.59 1.49 -16.12
CA VAL A 145 11.63 2.27 -16.91
C VAL A 145 11.39 1.65 -18.28
N GLU A 146 12.44 1.18 -18.98
CA GLU A 146 12.35 0.66 -20.34
C GLU A 146 11.90 -0.80 -20.39
N LYS A 147 12.29 -1.61 -19.38
CA LYS A 147 11.90 -3.02 -19.24
C LYS A 147 11.03 -3.17 -18.01
N LEU A 148 9.78 -2.75 -18.16
CA LEU A 148 8.87 -2.68 -17.04
C LEU A 148 8.53 -4.06 -16.51
N ASP A 149 9.17 -4.45 -15.42
CA ASP A 149 8.69 -5.51 -14.54
C ASP A 149 7.80 -4.88 -13.47
N ARG A 150 6.48 -5.11 -13.57
CA ARG A 150 5.48 -4.58 -12.64
C ARG A 150 5.64 -5.11 -11.23
N GLN A 151 6.31 -6.24 -11.05
CA GLN A 151 6.54 -6.90 -9.77
C GLN A 151 7.91 -6.57 -9.14
N ASP A 152 8.74 -5.72 -9.78
CA ASP A 152 10.06 -5.35 -9.24
C ASP A 152 9.95 -4.37 -8.07
N ASP A 153 10.02 -4.91 -6.84
CA ASP A 153 10.03 -4.15 -5.59
C ASP A 153 11.21 -3.17 -5.53
N ASN A 154 12.38 -3.56 -6.05
CA ASN A 154 13.58 -2.73 -6.01
C ASN A 154 13.44 -1.50 -6.90
N ALA A 155 12.85 -1.65 -8.08
CA ALA A 155 12.59 -0.53 -8.98
C ALA A 155 11.55 0.43 -8.35
N ALA A 156 10.51 -0.09 -7.70
CA ALA A 156 9.55 0.72 -6.97
C ALA A 156 10.21 1.48 -5.81
N THR A 157 11.01 0.80 -5.00
CA THR A 157 11.74 1.42 -3.87
C THR A 157 12.71 2.50 -4.32
N ARG A 158 13.45 2.29 -5.42
CA ARG A 158 14.34 3.32 -5.98
C ARG A 158 13.57 4.56 -6.42
N LEU A 159 12.43 4.37 -7.10
CA LEU A 159 11.62 5.48 -7.58
C LEU A 159 11.11 6.35 -6.43
N PHE A 160 10.64 5.75 -5.33
CA PHE A 160 10.11 6.45 -4.16
C PHE A 160 11.18 6.77 -3.10
N SER A 161 12.47 6.65 -3.44
CA SER A 161 13.57 6.92 -2.50
C SER A 161 13.84 8.40 -2.27
N GLY A 162 14.45 8.72 -1.13
CA GLY A 162 14.93 10.06 -0.83
C GLY A 162 15.97 10.56 -1.83
N ASP A 163 16.78 9.66 -2.44
CA ASP A 163 17.74 10.02 -3.48
C ASP A 163 17.04 10.49 -4.75
N THR A 164 15.93 9.84 -5.13
CA THR A 164 15.09 10.26 -6.27
C THR A 164 14.48 11.63 -6.00
N LEU A 165 13.95 11.87 -4.82
CA LEU A 165 13.40 13.18 -4.44
C LEU A 165 14.47 14.27 -4.45
N LYS A 166 15.64 13.98 -3.90
CA LYS A 166 16.78 14.90 -3.91
C LYS A 166 17.23 15.24 -5.34
N TRP A 167 17.31 14.24 -6.20
CA TRP A 167 17.67 14.46 -7.61
C TRP A 167 16.64 15.33 -8.32
N LEU A 168 15.34 15.02 -8.20
CA LEU A 168 14.25 15.77 -8.81
C LEU A 168 14.22 17.23 -8.32
N THR A 169 14.32 17.46 -7.02
CA THR A 169 14.30 18.81 -6.45
C THR A 169 15.51 19.64 -6.89
N THR A 170 16.62 18.99 -7.18
CA THR A 170 17.86 19.67 -7.64
C THR A 170 17.84 19.93 -9.14
N HIS A 171 17.45 18.94 -9.95
CA HIS A 171 17.62 19.00 -11.41
C HIS A 171 16.32 19.32 -12.16
N ARG A 172 15.17 19.05 -11.58
CA ARG A 172 13.84 19.23 -12.21
C ARG A 172 12.81 19.79 -11.22
N PRO A 173 13.09 20.93 -10.56
CA PRO A 173 12.18 21.51 -9.57
C PRO A 173 10.80 21.88 -10.14
N GLN A 174 10.69 22.01 -11.47
CA GLN A 174 9.42 22.28 -12.15
C GLN A 174 8.48 21.07 -12.17
N HIS A 175 8.94 19.85 -11.91
CA HIS A 175 8.10 18.65 -11.86
C HIS A 175 7.43 18.48 -10.49
N LEU A 176 6.79 19.54 -10.00
CA LEU A 176 6.22 19.60 -8.65
C LEU A 176 5.21 18.49 -8.38
N GLY A 177 4.33 18.18 -9.34
CA GLY A 177 3.34 17.11 -9.18
C GLY A 177 3.99 15.76 -8.94
N LEU A 178 5.04 15.43 -9.71
CA LEU A 178 5.81 14.20 -9.51
C LEU A 178 6.53 14.20 -8.16
N ILE A 179 7.18 15.30 -7.79
CA ILE A 179 7.91 15.43 -6.51
C ILE A 179 6.95 15.20 -5.33
N VAL A 180 5.80 15.87 -5.34
CA VAL A 180 4.81 15.76 -4.25
C VAL A 180 4.20 14.36 -4.20
N TYR A 181 3.89 13.77 -5.35
CA TYR A 181 3.38 12.40 -5.42
C TYR A 181 4.36 11.40 -4.82
N LEU A 182 5.61 11.42 -5.28
CA LEU A 182 6.65 10.50 -4.77
C LEU A 182 6.93 10.72 -3.29
N PHE A 183 6.91 11.97 -2.82
CA PHE A 183 7.11 12.31 -1.41
C PHE A 183 6.00 11.71 -0.53
N VAL A 184 4.73 12.06 -0.81
CA VAL A 184 3.61 11.65 0.06
C VAL A 184 3.41 10.14 0.05
N MET A 185 3.43 9.53 -1.14
CA MET A 185 3.21 8.08 -1.25
C MET A 185 4.41 7.28 -0.74
N GLY A 186 5.64 7.78 -0.95
CA GLY A 186 6.85 7.18 -0.39
C GLY A 186 6.88 7.22 1.13
N GLU A 187 6.55 8.36 1.74
CA GLU A 187 6.49 8.47 3.20
C GLU A 187 5.42 7.59 3.84
N LEU A 188 4.27 7.39 3.18
CA LEU A 188 3.26 6.43 3.67
C LEU A 188 3.85 5.03 3.80
N ILE A 189 4.66 4.60 2.82
CA ILE A 189 5.33 3.30 2.86
C ILE A 189 6.45 3.30 3.90
N ASP A 190 7.24 4.36 3.99
CA ASP A 190 8.30 4.50 5.00
C ASP A 190 7.74 4.45 6.43
N ALA A 191 6.52 4.93 6.65
CA ALA A 191 5.85 4.80 7.95
C ALA A 191 5.68 3.33 8.39
N TYR A 192 5.65 2.39 7.45
CA TYR A 192 5.66 0.95 7.74
C TYR A 192 7.08 0.38 7.73
N GLU A 193 7.84 0.61 6.67
CA GLU A 193 9.07 -0.12 6.37
C GLU A 193 10.32 0.41 7.10
N SER A 194 10.39 1.71 7.39
CA SER A 194 11.55 2.28 8.07
C SER A 194 11.68 1.76 9.51
N ARG A 195 12.88 1.36 9.91
CA ARG A 195 13.14 0.79 11.24
C ARG A 195 13.59 1.81 12.28
N SER A 196 13.93 3.02 11.86
CA SER A 196 14.46 4.09 12.71
C SER A 196 13.42 5.09 13.18
N LEU A 197 12.19 5.07 12.62
CA LEU A 197 11.17 6.05 12.93
C LEU A 197 10.44 5.75 14.24
N LEU A 198 10.20 6.80 15.02
CA LEU A 198 9.35 6.77 16.19
C LEU A 198 7.87 6.55 15.81
N LEU A 199 7.08 5.94 16.69
CA LEU A 199 5.65 5.71 16.43
C LEU A 199 4.88 7.01 16.17
N LEU A 200 5.17 8.09 16.89
CA LEU A 200 4.53 9.40 16.68
C LEU A 200 4.87 10.00 15.30
N THR A 201 6.11 9.84 14.84
CA THR A 201 6.52 10.28 13.50
C THR A 201 5.74 9.51 12.42
N ARG A 202 5.58 8.19 12.58
CA ARG A 202 4.79 7.37 11.66
C ARG A 202 3.32 7.81 11.64
N VAL A 203 2.74 8.11 12.82
CA VAL A 203 1.39 8.67 12.93
C VAL A 203 1.26 9.94 12.09
N GLN A 204 2.22 10.87 12.19
CA GLN A 204 2.20 12.12 11.43
C GLN A 204 2.30 11.86 9.92
N MET A 205 3.18 10.95 9.48
CA MET A 205 3.35 10.59 8.06
C MET A 205 2.07 9.97 7.47
N VAL A 206 1.46 9.02 8.19
CA VAL A 206 0.21 8.37 7.77
C VAL A 206 -0.94 9.38 7.71
N LEU A 207 -1.04 10.29 8.68
CA LEU A 207 -2.05 11.35 8.68
C LEU A 207 -1.82 12.38 7.57
N ARG A 208 -0.57 12.73 7.25
CA ARG A 208 -0.24 13.59 6.11
C ARG A 208 -0.72 12.97 4.80
N ALA A 209 -0.46 11.68 4.58
CA ALA A 209 -0.95 10.97 3.41
C ALA A 209 -2.49 10.96 3.37
N HIS A 210 -3.16 10.71 4.50
CA HIS A 210 -4.61 10.75 4.60
C HIS A 210 -5.18 12.10 4.16
N TYR A 211 -4.70 13.20 4.74
CA TYR A 211 -5.18 14.53 4.41
C TYR A 211 -4.83 14.97 3.00
N PHE A 212 -3.65 14.61 2.52
CA PHE A 212 -3.26 14.91 1.15
C PHE A 212 -4.18 14.22 0.14
N ILE A 213 -4.49 12.95 0.35
CA ILE A 213 -5.40 12.17 -0.51
C ILE A 213 -6.81 12.77 -0.46
N GLU A 214 -7.29 13.15 0.71
CA GLU A 214 -8.59 13.80 0.89
C GLU A 214 -8.67 15.14 0.13
N LEU A 215 -7.65 15.99 0.23
CA LEU A 215 -7.57 17.24 -0.51
C LEU A 215 -7.48 17.00 -2.03
N TRP A 216 -6.74 15.96 -2.45
CA TRP A 216 -6.61 15.62 -3.86
C TRP A 216 -7.95 15.16 -4.46
N GLU A 217 -8.66 14.27 -3.81
CA GLU A 217 -9.99 13.83 -4.23
C GLU A 217 -10.97 15.02 -4.35
N ARG A 218 -11.01 15.89 -3.33
CA ARG A 218 -11.84 17.08 -3.35
C ARG A 218 -11.48 18.04 -4.48
N PHE A 219 -10.20 18.25 -4.74
CA PHE A 219 -9.74 19.06 -5.86
C PHE A 219 -10.23 18.52 -7.19
N LEU A 220 -10.16 17.21 -7.43
CA LEU A 220 -10.65 16.60 -8.67
C LEU A 220 -12.17 16.77 -8.81
N ASP A 221 -12.93 16.57 -7.73
CA ASP A 221 -14.38 16.72 -7.73
C ASP A 221 -14.81 18.16 -8.06
N ILE A 222 -14.19 19.16 -7.42
CA ILE A 222 -14.48 20.58 -7.66
C ILE A 222 -14.10 20.97 -9.08
N SER A 223 -12.94 20.53 -9.55
CA SER A 223 -12.43 20.81 -10.89
C SER A 223 -13.13 20.00 -11.97
N LYS A 224 -14.04 19.07 -11.59
CA LYS A 224 -14.77 18.17 -12.49
C LYS A 224 -13.85 17.30 -13.36
N TYR A 225 -12.67 16.96 -12.84
CA TYR A 225 -11.79 16.00 -13.47
C TYR A 225 -12.28 14.58 -13.14
N PRO A 226 -12.59 13.74 -14.16
CA PRO A 226 -13.01 12.36 -13.91
C PRO A 226 -11.89 11.58 -13.18
N ALA A 227 -12.21 11.03 -12.00
CA ALA A 227 -11.23 10.26 -11.20
C ALA A 227 -10.68 9.07 -11.99
N ALA A 228 -11.46 8.45 -12.86
CA ALA A 228 -11.02 7.37 -13.73
C ALA A 228 -9.81 7.73 -14.61
N LYS A 229 -9.60 9.01 -14.94
CA LYS A 229 -8.50 9.48 -15.79
C LYS A 229 -7.45 10.31 -15.05
N HIS A 230 -7.80 10.93 -13.93
CA HIS A 230 -6.97 11.96 -13.28
C HIS A 230 -6.51 11.59 -11.88
N TYR A 231 -6.90 10.42 -11.39
CA TYR A 231 -6.56 9.90 -10.08
C TYR A 231 -5.92 8.51 -10.17
N VAL A 232 -5.46 7.97 -9.05
CA VAL A 232 -5.03 6.57 -8.95
C VAL A 232 -6.19 5.63 -9.21
N SER A 233 -5.91 4.36 -9.55
CA SER A 233 -6.98 3.37 -9.77
C SER A 233 -7.84 3.16 -8.52
N PRO A 234 -9.12 2.78 -8.66
CA PRO A 234 -9.97 2.48 -7.52
C PRO A 234 -9.36 1.46 -6.57
N GLN A 235 -8.71 0.43 -7.12
CA GLN A 235 -7.96 -0.55 -6.36
C GLN A 235 -6.83 0.10 -5.54
N CYS A 236 -6.01 0.93 -6.15
CA CYS A 236 -4.93 1.65 -5.48
C CYS A 236 -5.47 2.54 -4.34
N ALA A 237 -6.55 3.27 -4.58
CA ALA A 237 -7.19 4.11 -3.58
C ALA A 237 -7.73 3.28 -2.39
N ASP A 238 -8.38 2.14 -2.67
CA ASP A 238 -8.93 1.25 -1.65
C ASP A 238 -7.81 0.64 -0.77
N ILE A 239 -6.75 0.12 -1.40
CA ILE A 239 -5.58 -0.41 -0.69
C ILE A 239 -4.93 0.69 0.18
N THR A 240 -4.80 1.91 -0.35
CA THR A 240 -4.22 3.03 0.39
C THR A 240 -5.04 3.38 1.63
N ARG A 241 -6.37 3.44 1.51
CA ARG A 241 -7.28 3.70 2.65
C ARG A 241 -7.20 2.58 3.68
N THR A 242 -7.21 1.32 3.23
CA THR A 242 -7.09 0.16 4.11
C THR A 242 -5.76 0.18 4.86
N LEU A 243 -4.67 0.54 4.20
CA LEU A 243 -3.35 0.67 4.84
C LEU A 243 -3.37 1.77 5.91
N ILE A 244 -3.88 2.96 5.60
CA ILE A 244 -3.99 4.07 6.55
C ILE A 244 -4.82 3.67 7.78
N HIS A 245 -6.01 3.09 7.57
CA HIS A 245 -6.89 2.65 8.67
C HIS A 245 -6.26 1.52 9.48
N GLY A 246 -5.69 0.53 8.81
CA GLY A 246 -5.04 -0.62 9.43
C GLY A 246 -3.88 -0.22 10.34
N PHE A 247 -3.10 0.81 9.96
CA PHE A 247 -2.05 1.35 10.82
C PHE A 247 -2.60 1.80 12.19
N PHE A 248 -3.69 2.56 12.18
CA PHE A 248 -4.32 3.03 13.42
C PHE A 248 -5.01 1.90 14.18
N GLN A 249 -5.65 0.96 13.49
CA GLN A 249 -6.21 -0.22 14.14
C GLN A 249 -5.15 -0.95 14.95
N VAL A 250 -4.00 -1.28 14.34
CA VAL A 250 -2.90 -1.97 15.01
C VAL A 250 -2.31 -1.11 16.13
N LEU A 251 -2.09 0.18 15.90
CA LEU A 251 -1.57 1.10 16.91
C LEU A 251 -2.44 1.08 18.18
N TYR A 252 -3.77 1.21 18.03
CA TYR A 252 -4.72 1.19 19.14
C TYR A 252 -4.84 -0.20 19.79
N ILE A 253 -4.78 -1.28 19.00
CA ILE A 253 -4.80 -2.65 19.52
C ILE A 253 -3.60 -2.89 20.42
N TYR A 254 -2.40 -2.56 19.96
CA TYR A 254 -1.19 -2.73 20.76
C TYR A 254 -1.14 -1.83 21.97
N ARG A 255 -1.60 -0.59 21.86
CA ARG A 255 -1.64 0.38 22.97
C ARG A 255 -2.66 0.02 24.04
N ASP A 256 -3.90 -0.29 23.61
CA ASP A 256 -5.06 -0.35 24.50
C ASP A 256 -5.49 -1.78 24.89
N HIS A 257 -5.12 -2.80 24.08
CA HIS A 257 -5.62 -4.17 24.23
C HIS A 257 -4.54 -5.22 24.51
N CYS A 258 -3.26 -4.87 24.42
CA CYS A 258 -2.19 -5.75 24.86
C CYS A 258 -1.93 -5.56 26.36
N SER A 259 -2.04 -6.65 27.13
CA SER A 259 -1.86 -6.63 28.59
C SER A 259 -0.43 -6.29 29.04
N ILE A 260 0.54 -6.55 28.19
CA ILE A 260 1.95 -6.20 28.37
C ILE A 260 2.34 -5.28 27.22
N ARG A 261 3.05 -4.20 27.54
CA ARG A 261 3.52 -3.23 26.53
C ARG A 261 4.51 -3.93 25.58
N GLN A 262 4.04 -4.26 24.40
CA GLN A 262 4.82 -4.92 23.35
C GLN A 262 5.35 -3.88 22.37
N PRO A 263 6.55 -4.04 21.80
CA PRO A 263 6.98 -3.19 20.71
C PRO A 263 6.15 -3.49 19.45
N LEU A 264 5.76 -2.45 18.74
CA LEU A 264 5.13 -2.55 17.44
C LEU A 264 6.20 -2.52 16.35
N PHE A 265 6.18 -3.52 15.48
CA PHE A 265 7.06 -3.64 14.32
C PHE A 265 6.24 -3.50 13.03
N PRO A 266 6.03 -2.28 12.53
CA PRO A 266 5.14 -2.07 11.38
C PRO A 266 5.57 -2.83 10.13
N TRP A 267 6.87 -3.02 9.89
CA TRP A 267 7.42 -3.78 8.77
C TRP A 267 7.11 -5.28 8.79
N LEU A 268 6.60 -5.82 9.91
CA LEU A 268 6.11 -7.19 9.99
C LEU A 268 4.62 -7.30 9.62
N LEU A 269 3.95 -6.18 9.40
CA LEU A 269 2.54 -6.11 9.02
C LEU A 269 2.42 -6.17 7.48
N SER A 270 2.97 -7.20 6.88
CA SER A 270 3.04 -7.38 5.43
C SER A 270 2.95 -8.87 5.06
N THR A 271 2.82 -9.15 3.77
CA THR A 271 2.88 -10.50 3.21
C THR A 271 4.32 -10.96 2.88
N GLU A 272 5.34 -10.14 3.15
CA GLU A 272 6.75 -10.45 2.85
C GLU A 272 7.18 -11.81 3.42
N VAL A 273 6.68 -12.16 4.61
CA VAL A 273 6.97 -13.45 5.25
C VAL A 273 6.47 -14.63 4.42
N VAL A 274 5.28 -14.48 3.81
CA VAL A 274 4.68 -15.49 2.90
C VAL A 274 5.51 -15.61 1.63
N GLU A 275 5.87 -14.47 1.02
CA GLU A 275 6.70 -14.44 -0.19
C GLU A 275 8.05 -15.12 0.03
N HIS A 276 8.67 -14.92 1.20
CA HIS A 276 9.91 -15.58 1.57
C HIS A 276 9.75 -17.10 1.71
N VAL A 277 8.62 -17.59 2.23
CA VAL A 277 8.34 -19.03 2.27
C VAL A 277 8.25 -19.59 0.85
N PHE A 278 7.53 -18.93 -0.05
CA PHE A 278 7.48 -19.33 -1.45
C PHE A 278 8.85 -19.27 -2.13
N GLY A 279 9.65 -18.24 -1.84
CA GLY A 279 11.03 -18.13 -2.31
C GLY A 279 11.89 -19.31 -1.85
N MET A 280 11.75 -19.73 -0.58
CA MET A 280 12.44 -20.92 -0.06
C MET A 280 11.95 -22.23 -0.72
N CYS A 281 10.64 -22.32 -1.00
CA CYS A 281 10.09 -23.47 -1.74
C CYS A 281 10.72 -23.57 -3.13
N ARG A 282 10.75 -22.48 -3.89
CA ARG A 282 11.34 -22.43 -5.23
C ARG A 282 12.84 -22.72 -5.25
N GLN A 283 13.55 -22.48 -4.16
CA GLN A 283 14.97 -22.89 -4.00
C GLN A 283 15.12 -24.39 -3.78
N ILE A 284 14.10 -25.09 -3.30
CA ILE A 284 14.10 -26.55 -3.11
C ILE A 284 13.61 -27.24 -4.38
N VAL A 285 12.46 -26.81 -4.90
CA VAL A 285 11.83 -27.28 -6.14
C VAL A 285 11.32 -26.06 -6.88
N LYS A 286 11.84 -25.79 -8.09
CA LYS A 286 11.57 -24.55 -8.83
C LYS A 286 10.09 -24.38 -9.14
N ASP A 287 9.47 -25.42 -9.69
CA ASP A 287 8.05 -25.47 -10.06
C ASP A 287 7.39 -26.57 -9.22
N PHE A 288 7.02 -26.21 -7.98
CA PHE A 288 6.51 -27.18 -7.01
C PHE A 288 4.98 -27.28 -7.05
N THR A 289 4.51 -28.50 -6.84
CA THR A 289 3.08 -28.82 -6.64
C THR A 289 2.71 -28.77 -5.16
N MET A 290 1.40 -28.86 -4.86
CA MET A 290 0.93 -28.97 -3.47
C MET A 290 1.48 -30.22 -2.76
N LEU A 291 1.67 -31.33 -3.50
CA LEU A 291 2.30 -32.53 -2.97
C LEU A 291 3.77 -32.29 -2.60
N ASP A 292 4.52 -31.64 -3.49
CA ASP A 292 5.91 -31.24 -3.20
C ASP A 292 5.98 -30.36 -1.97
N PHE A 293 5.06 -29.38 -1.86
CA PHE A 293 4.98 -28.50 -0.71
C PHE A 293 4.83 -29.29 0.61
N GLN A 294 3.92 -30.27 0.65
CA GLN A 294 3.72 -31.10 1.85
C GLN A 294 5.01 -31.81 2.27
N PHE A 295 5.79 -32.33 1.33
CA PHE A 295 7.08 -32.95 1.61
C PHE A 295 8.18 -31.94 1.97
N MET A 296 8.06 -30.69 1.53
CA MET A 296 9.03 -29.63 1.85
C MET A 296 8.82 -29.02 3.24
N VAL A 297 7.62 -29.06 3.81
CA VAL A 297 7.29 -28.41 5.08
C VAL A 297 8.33 -28.66 6.20
N PRO A 298 8.76 -29.89 6.51
CA PRO A 298 9.76 -30.10 7.55
C PRO A 298 11.09 -29.39 7.27
N LYS A 299 11.52 -29.36 6.00
CA LYS A 299 12.77 -28.69 5.56
C LYS A 299 12.63 -27.17 5.61
N LEU A 300 11.45 -26.66 5.28
CA LEU A 300 11.13 -25.22 5.41
C LEU A 300 11.21 -24.76 6.86
N PHE A 301 10.66 -25.50 7.80
CA PHE A 301 10.77 -25.18 9.23
C PHE A 301 12.24 -25.12 9.70
N ILE A 302 13.07 -26.05 9.27
CA ILE A 302 14.50 -26.02 9.59
C ILE A 302 15.15 -24.76 9.01
N ARG A 303 14.91 -24.45 7.73
CA ARG A 303 15.49 -23.26 7.07
C ARG A 303 15.02 -21.95 7.69
N MET A 304 13.72 -21.81 7.99
CA MET A 304 13.19 -20.64 8.66
C MET A 304 13.81 -20.46 10.05
N ARG A 305 14.01 -21.54 10.77
CA ARG A 305 14.69 -21.53 12.07
C ARG A 305 16.17 -21.15 11.93
N GLU A 306 16.88 -21.71 10.98
CA GLU A 306 18.28 -21.37 10.68
C GLU A 306 18.43 -19.89 10.32
N ALA A 307 17.52 -19.34 9.49
CA ALA A 307 17.54 -17.92 9.12
C ALA A 307 17.43 -16.99 10.33
N LEU A 308 16.65 -17.38 11.36
CA LEU A 308 16.53 -16.59 12.59
C LEU A 308 17.75 -16.66 13.50
N PHE A 309 18.44 -17.78 13.51
CA PHE A 309 19.59 -18.00 14.40
C PHE A 309 20.94 -17.76 13.73
N SER A 310 20.97 -17.70 12.39
CA SER A 310 22.18 -17.41 11.65
C SER A 310 22.63 -15.97 11.89
N THR A 311 23.83 -15.83 12.44
CA THR A 311 24.51 -14.53 12.58
C THR A 311 25.20 -14.09 11.28
N HIS A 312 25.27 -14.99 10.28
CA HIS A 312 25.90 -14.79 8.98
C HIS A 312 24.84 -14.72 7.87
N ILE A 313 23.97 -13.72 7.90
CA ILE A 313 23.26 -13.34 6.67
C ILE A 313 24.31 -12.64 5.81
N SER A 314 24.70 -13.28 4.69
CA SER A 314 25.63 -12.66 3.75
C SER A 314 25.04 -11.32 3.29
N ASP A 315 25.70 -10.22 3.62
CA ASP A 315 25.28 -8.84 3.32
C ASP A 315 24.93 -8.59 1.85
N GLY A 316 25.34 -9.47 0.93
CA GLY A 316 25.09 -9.34 -0.50
C GLY A 316 23.67 -9.68 -0.97
N LYS A 317 22.97 -10.62 -0.29
CA LYS A 317 21.61 -11.05 -0.70
C LYS A 317 20.50 -10.26 -0.01
N ALA A 318 20.75 -9.68 1.17
CA ALA A 318 19.79 -8.86 1.89
C ALA A 318 19.52 -7.52 1.19
N ARG A 319 20.45 -7.06 0.33
CA ARG A 319 20.31 -5.81 -0.42
C ARG A 319 19.42 -5.91 -1.66
N ALA A 320 18.92 -7.09 -1.98
CA ALA A 320 18.12 -7.30 -3.19
C ALA A 320 16.69 -6.75 -3.10
N SER A 321 16.17 -6.45 -1.90
CA SER A 321 14.79 -6.00 -1.69
C SER A 321 14.62 -4.47 -1.55
N GLY A 322 15.66 -3.67 -1.90
CA GLY A 322 15.61 -2.20 -1.79
C GLY A 322 15.72 -1.66 -0.36
N TYR A 323 15.31 -2.42 0.63
CA TYR A 323 15.57 -2.12 2.04
C TYR A 323 16.79 -2.91 2.52
N ASN A 324 17.68 -2.23 3.26
CA ASN A 324 18.93 -2.82 3.75
C ASN A 324 18.74 -3.93 4.82
N HIS A 325 17.51 -4.32 5.11
CA HIS A 325 17.14 -5.23 6.17
C HIS A 325 16.16 -6.28 5.66
N THR A 326 16.30 -7.52 6.13
CA THR A 326 15.26 -8.53 5.99
C THR A 326 14.28 -8.42 7.17
N TYR A 327 13.06 -8.96 7.03
CA TYR A 327 12.07 -8.97 8.13
C TYR A 327 12.61 -9.61 9.43
N ALA A 328 13.57 -10.52 9.35
CA ALA A 328 14.19 -11.18 10.50
C ALA A 328 15.34 -10.39 11.16
N ASP A 329 15.81 -9.30 10.56
CA ASP A 329 16.92 -8.51 11.10
C ASP A 329 16.44 -7.59 12.22
N ASN A 330 16.91 -7.85 13.44
CA ASN A 330 16.56 -7.10 14.64
C ASN A 330 17.75 -6.26 15.18
N ARG A 331 18.81 -6.08 14.41
CA ARG A 331 19.99 -5.33 14.82
C ARG A 331 19.68 -3.82 14.88
N GLY A 332 20.15 -3.18 15.96
CA GLY A 332 20.05 -1.73 16.12
C GLY A 332 18.63 -1.19 16.38
N LEU A 333 17.64 -2.06 16.66
CA LEU A 333 16.29 -1.62 16.96
C LEU A 333 16.19 -0.99 18.36
N ASP A 334 15.62 0.19 18.44
CA ASP A 334 15.24 0.82 19.71
C ASP A 334 13.87 0.27 20.17
N ILE A 335 13.91 -0.80 20.96
CA ILE A 335 12.70 -1.47 21.48
C ILE A 335 11.89 -0.54 22.38
N ALA A 336 12.55 0.36 23.13
CA ALA A 336 11.86 1.31 24.00
C ALA A 336 11.05 2.31 23.17
N ALA A 337 11.66 2.86 22.11
CA ALA A 337 10.98 3.74 21.17
C ALA A 337 9.80 3.06 20.47
N LEU A 338 9.97 1.80 20.03
CA LEU A 338 8.92 1.00 19.38
C LEU A 338 7.81 0.54 20.35
N SER A 339 8.04 0.65 21.66
CA SER A 339 7.03 0.42 22.71
C SER A 339 6.44 1.73 23.27
N SER A 340 6.90 2.89 22.80
CA SER A 340 6.43 4.19 23.26
C SER A 340 5.22 4.65 22.43
N TYR A 341 4.03 4.21 22.83
CA TYR A 341 2.79 4.54 22.13
C TYR A 341 2.36 5.97 22.43
N PRO A 342 1.99 6.77 21.39
CA PRO A 342 1.50 8.11 21.58
C PRO A 342 0.13 8.12 22.26
N THR A 343 -0.11 9.14 23.07
CA THR A 343 -1.39 9.45 23.70
C THR A 343 -2.38 10.02 22.67
N ASP A 344 -3.66 10.06 23.01
CA ASP A 344 -4.68 10.65 22.13
C ASP A 344 -4.42 12.15 21.88
N SER A 345 -3.86 12.88 22.87
CA SER A 345 -3.46 14.28 22.70
C SER A 345 -2.31 14.44 21.70
N GLU A 346 -1.27 13.62 21.81
CA GLU A 346 -0.14 13.64 20.87
C GLU A 346 -0.58 13.26 19.45
N ILE A 347 -1.52 12.31 19.31
CA ILE A 347 -2.11 11.94 18.01
C ILE A 347 -2.93 13.12 17.44
N ALA A 348 -3.73 13.81 18.25
CA ALA A 348 -4.49 14.98 17.84
C ALA A 348 -3.59 16.15 17.40
N GLU A 349 -2.50 16.40 18.11
CA GLU A 349 -1.50 17.40 17.73
C GLU A 349 -0.78 17.01 16.43
N ALA A 350 -0.42 15.73 16.28
CA ALA A 350 0.16 15.22 15.04
C ALA A 350 -0.83 15.33 13.86
N SER A 351 -2.12 15.12 14.11
CA SER A 351 -3.19 15.30 13.14
C SER A 351 -3.27 16.75 12.63
N THR A 352 -3.23 17.73 13.55
CA THR A 352 -3.24 19.14 13.19
C THR A 352 -1.99 19.52 12.37
N ARG A 353 -0.81 19.06 12.78
CA ARG A 353 0.42 19.31 12.02
C ARG A 353 0.39 18.68 10.62
N ALA A 354 -0.03 17.41 10.55
CA ALA A 354 -0.11 16.68 9.29
C ALA A 354 -1.06 17.33 8.28
N TYR A 355 -2.18 17.88 8.79
CA TYR A 355 -3.10 18.65 7.96
C TYR A 355 -2.43 19.93 7.40
N GLY A 356 -1.79 20.74 8.26
CA GLY A 356 -1.09 21.94 7.81
C GLY A 356 0.05 21.66 6.83
N GLU A 357 0.70 20.50 6.96
CA GLU A 357 1.71 20.03 5.99
C GLU A 357 1.05 19.64 4.64
N ALA A 358 -0.08 18.95 4.66
CA ALA A 358 -0.84 18.63 3.45
C ALA A 358 -1.37 19.90 2.75
N GLU A 359 -1.88 20.88 3.51
CA GLU A 359 -2.23 22.21 2.99
C GLU A 359 -1.04 22.90 2.31
N SER A 360 0.12 22.86 2.95
CA SER A 360 1.34 23.45 2.41
C SER A 360 1.77 22.79 1.09
N LEU A 361 1.63 21.48 0.96
CA LEU A 361 1.88 20.75 -0.28
C LEU A 361 0.90 21.18 -1.39
N PHE A 362 -0.38 21.37 -1.08
CA PHE A 362 -1.36 21.86 -2.03
C PHE A 362 -1.10 23.33 -2.43
N ALA A 363 -0.68 24.17 -1.49
CA ALA A 363 -0.27 25.54 -1.79
C ALA A 363 0.95 25.59 -2.74
N LEU A 364 1.92 24.68 -2.58
CA LEU A 364 3.03 24.52 -3.53
C LEU A 364 2.53 24.13 -4.93
N LEU A 365 1.47 23.35 -5.02
CA LEU A 365 0.83 22.95 -6.28
C LEU A 365 -0.06 24.08 -6.87
N GLY A 366 -0.23 25.19 -6.15
CA GLY A 366 -0.86 26.42 -6.63
C GLY A 366 -2.34 26.61 -6.28
N VAL A 367 -2.88 25.83 -5.34
CA VAL A 367 -4.23 25.99 -4.80
C VAL A 367 -4.21 25.90 -3.29
N SER A 368 -4.92 26.82 -2.61
CA SER A 368 -5.04 26.75 -1.16
C SER A 368 -6.09 25.71 -0.75
N ALA A 369 -5.87 25.04 0.38
CA ALA A 369 -6.88 24.13 0.92
C ALA A 369 -8.17 24.88 1.31
N ALA A 370 -8.08 26.14 1.72
CA ALA A 370 -9.23 26.99 2.02
C ALA A 370 -10.13 27.21 0.79
N ASP A 371 -9.53 27.37 -0.41
CA ASP A 371 -10.30 27.50 -1.65
C ASP A 371 -11.04 26.18 -1.97
N ILE A 372 -10.36 25.04 -1.80
CA ILE A 372 -10.95 23.71 -1.98
C ILE A 372 -12.12 23.51 -0.99
N GLU A 373 -11.95 23.90 0.27
CA GLU A 373 -12.98 23.74 1.30
C GLU A 373 -14.18 24.65 1.10
N ALA A 374 -13.96 25.91 0.70
CA ALA A 374 -15.03 26.84 0.41
C ALA A 374 -15.94 26.37 -0.72
N GLU A 375 -15.36 25.84 -1.79
CA GLU A 375 -16.08 25.29 -2.95
C GLU A 375 -16.77 23.94 -2.60
N SER A 376 -16.15 23.11 -1.74
CA SER A 376 -16.68 21.79 -1.37
C SER A 376 -17.85 21.84 -0.37
N SER A 377 -18.16 23.00 0.21
CA SER A 377 -19.29 23.15 1.15
C SER A 377 -20.67 22.81 0.54
N THR A 378 -20.76 22.76 -0.79
CA THR A 378 -21.97 22.42 -1.54
C THR A 378 -22.01 20.95 -2.00
N LEU A 379 -20.92 20.21 -1.84
CA LEU A 379 -20.83 18.80 -2.24
C LEU A 379 -21.19 17.87 -1.07
N PRO A 380 -21.78 16.68 -1.35
CA PRO A 380 -21.94 15.67 -0.33
C PRO A 380 -20.59 15.39 0.34
N SER A 381 -20.61 15.29 1.66
CA SER A 381 -19.40 14.99 2.40
C SER A 381 -18.73 13.74 1.82
N VAL A 382 -17.40 13.80 1.57
CA VAL A 382 -16.53 12.64 1.22
C VAL A 382 -16.68 11.47 2.24
N ARG A 383 -17.35 11.72 3.36
CA ARG A 383 -17.77 10.73 4.36
C ARG A 383 -18.56 9.55 3.81
N SER A 384 -19.36 9.75 2.75
CA SER A 384 -20.10 8.64 2.14
C SER A 384 -19.17 7.62 1.50
N TRP A 385 -18.02 8.03 1.01
CA TRP A 385 -17.05 7.17 0.37
C TRP A 385 -16.34 6.17 1.33
N PHE A 386 -16.24 6.54 2.61
CA PHE A 386 -15.67 5.65 3.63
C PHE A 386 -16.68 4.66 4.22
N TYR A 387 -17.99 4.92 4.04
CA TYR A 387 -19.04 4.16 4.72
C TYR A 387 -20.11 3.56 3.80
N GLU A 388 -20.22 4.01 2.56
CA GLU A 388 -21.31 3.68 1.65
C GLU A 388 -20.85 3.30 0.24
N THR A 389 -19.63 2.90 0.01
CA THR A 389 -19.41 2.03 -1.13
C THR A 389 -19.95 0.64 -0.78
N SER A 390 -21.26 0.53 -0.66
CA SER A 390 -21.97 -0.56 -1.26
C SER A 390 -21.63 -0.45 -2.76
N TYR A 391 -20.52 -1.01 -3.20
CA TYR A 391 -20.47 -1.52 -4.53
C TYR A 391 -21.63 -2.51 -4.58
N GLU A 392 -22.77 -2.10 -5.11
CA GLU A 392 -23.69 -3.06 -5.67
C GLU A 392 -22.81 -3.94 -6.52
N ASP A 393 -22.81 -5.23 -6.20
CA ASP A 393 -22.11 -6.26 -6.95
C ASP A 393 -22.48 -6.01 -8.41
N ASP A 394 -21.59 -5.37 -9.17
CA ASP A 394 -21.70 -5.30 -10.61
C ASP A 394 -21.25 -6.69 -11.09
N PRO A 395 -22.18 -7.59 -11.44
CA PRO A 395 -21.84 -8.96 -11.79
C PRO A 395 -20.99 -9.04 -13.05
N GLU A 396 -20.82 -7.94 -13.78
CA GLU A 396 -19.98 -7.86 -14.97
C GLU A 396 -18.48 -7.62 -14.64
N ASN A 397 -18.13 -7.34 -13.37
CA ASN A 397 -16.75 -7.12 -12.94
C ASN A 397 -16.11 -8.30 -12.20
N GLU A 398 -16.82 -9.43 -12.03
CA GLU A 398 -16.28 -10.59 -11.31
C GLU A 398 -15.20 -11.36 -12.08
N ASP A 399 -15.11 -11.21 -13.41
CA ASP A 399 -14.23 -12.00 -14.28
C ASP A 399 -13.15 -11.21 -15.03
N GLN A 400 -12.90 -9.96 -14.66
CA GLN A 400 -11.75 -9.28 -15.25
C GLN A 400 -10.48 -9.73 -14.52
N PRO A 401 -9.50 -10.32 -15.22
CA PRO A 401 -8.20 -10.59 -14.65
C PRO A 401 -7.64 -9.29 -14.07
N GLU A 402 -6.83 -9.37 -13.01
CA GLU A 402 -6.19 -8.23 -12.31
C GLU A 402 -5.37 -7.29 -13.22
N GLU A 403 -5.28 -7.60 -14.47
CA GLU A 403 -4.90 -6.74 -15.55
C GLU A 403 -6.14 -5.95 -15.98
N GLU A 404 -6.26 -4.70 -15.50
CA GLU A 404 -7.08 -3.71 -16.20
C GLU A 404 -6.55 -3.70 -17.65
N GLN A 405 -7.14 -4.50 -18.53
CA GLN A 405 -7.01 -4.33 -19.97
C GLN A 405 -7.72 -3.03 -20.29
N TYR A 406 -7.00 -1.92 -20.12
CA TYR A 406 -7.46 -0.67 -20.69
C TYR A 406 -7.53 -0.88 -22.19
N ASP A 407 -8.70 -0.68 -22.76
CA ASP A 407 -8.84 -0.64 -24.20
C ASP A 407 -8.01 0.56 -24.69
N PHE A 408 -6.82 0.24 -25.18
CA PHE A 408 -5.87 1.20 -25.71
C PHE A 408 -6.50 2.06 -26.83
N GLN A 409 -7.50 1.52 -27.50
CA GLN A 409 -8.26 2.20 -28.53
C GLN A 409 -9.12 3.33 -27.94
N GLU A 410 -9.76 3.11 -26.80
CA GLU A 410 -10.59 4.13 -26.11
C GLU A 410 -9.70 5.28 -25.58
N VAL A 411 -8.50 4.98 -25.10
CA VAL A 411 -7.53 5.98 -24.65
C VAL A 411 -6.97 6.79 -25.83
N LEU A 412 -6.72 6.15 -26.96
CA LEU A 412 -6.29 6.83 -28.20
C LEU A 412 -7.41 7.72 -28.76
N GLU A 413 -8.65 7.27 -28.80
CA GLU A 413 -9.81 8.07 -29.25
C GLU A 413 -10.02 9.29 -28.37
N CYS A 414 -9.86 9.16 -27.04
CA CYS A 414 -9.90 10.30 -26.11
C CYS A 414 -8.75 11.30 -26.29
N LEU A 415 -7.60 10.85 -26.80
CA LEU A 415 -6.45 11.72 -27.11
C LEU A 415 -6.57 12.37 -28.48
N GLU A 416 -7.23 11.73 -29.44
CA GLU A 416 -7.50 12.27 -30.77
C GLU A 416 -8.57 13.38 -30.75
N ASP A 417 -9.54 13.30 -29.84
CA ASP A 417 -10.55 14.35 -29.59
C ASP A 417 -9.96 15.58 -28.86
N SER A 418 -8.84 15.45 -28.18
CA SER A 418 -8.11 16.59 -27.59
C SER A 418 -7.11 17.14 -28.61
N ASN A 419 -7.45 18.27 -29.20
CA ASN A 419 -6.74 19.02 -30.26
C ASN A 419 -5.22 18.79 -30.27
N PRO A 420 -4.65 18.08 -31.28
CA PRO A 420 -3.28 17.56 -31.25
C PRO A 420 -2.18 18.61 -31.51
N SER A 421 -2.50 19.88 -31.51
CA SER A 421 -1.55 20.97 -31.82
C SER A 421 -0.68 21.42 -30.67
N THR A 422 -0.70 20.75 -29.50
CA THR A 422 0.21 21.04 -28.41
C THR A 422 1.35 20.02 -28.41
N ILE A 423 2.59 20.51 -28.31
CA ILE A 423 3.83 19.73 -28.15
C ILE A 423 3.72 18.64 -27.05
N MET A 424 2.77 18.78 -26.14
CA MET A 424 2.46 17.87 -25.06
C MET A 424 1.70 16.61 -25.53
N GLY A 425 0.79 16.72 -26.50
CA GLY A 425 0.03 15.59 -27.06
C GLY A 425 0.93 14.61 -27.83
N ASP A 426 1.84 15.11 -28.63
CA ASP A 426 2.81 14.27 -29.37
C ASP A 426 3.83 13.57 -28.46
N LYS A 427 4.13 14.17 -27.30
CA LYS A 427 5.02 13.58 -26.31
C LYS A 427 4.29 12.46 -25.55
N LEU A 428 3.05 12.68 -25.16
CA LEU A 428 2.16 11.70 -24.54
C LEU A 428 1.94 10.47 -25.43
N LEU A 429 1.66 10.66 -26.73
CA LEU A 429 1.49 9.57 -27.69
C LEU A 429 2.78 8.73 -27.88
N ARG A 430 3.95 9.36 -27.79
CA ARG A 430 5.22 8.62 -27.82
C ARG A 430 5.42 7.81 -26.55
N ASP A 431 5.12 8.36 -25.40
CA ASP A 431 5.25 7.67 -24.11
C ASP A 431 4.31 6.46 -23.99
N PHE A 432 3.10 6.56 -24.56
CA PHE A 432 2.18 5.42 -24.69
C PHE A 432 2.71 4.27 -25.55
N ARG A 433 3.42 4.58 -26.63
CA ARG A 433 4.00 3.54 -27.51
C ARG A 433 5.11 2.74 -26.83
N TYR A 434 5.84 3.35 -25.89
CA TYR A 434 6.90 2.67 -25.13
C TYR A 434 6.34 1.76 -24.02
N ALA A 435 5.20 2.11 -23.44
CA ALA A 435 4.57 1.32 -22.38
C ALA A 435 4.00 -0.05 -22.88
N ASN A 436 3.64 -0.15 -24.16
CA ASN A 436 2.96 -1.32 -24.72
C ASN A 436 3.85 -2.43 -25.29
N ILE A 437 5.17 -2.34 -25.22
CA ILE A 437 6.08 -3.33 -25.86
C ILE A 437 6.33 -4.59 -25.00
N ALA A 438 5.83 -4.66 -23.76
CA ALA A 438 6.20 -5.73 -22.84
C ALA A 438 5.01 -6.47 -22.21
N LEU A 439 4.08 -7.00 -23.01
CA LEU A 439 3.04 -7.90 -22.50
C LEU A 439 3.23 -9.30 -23.09
N SER A 440 3.82 -10.20 -22.32
CA SER A 440 3.56 -11.63 -22.37
C SER A 440 3.42 -12.13 -20.94
N VAL A 441 2.24 -12.62 -20.60
CA VAL A 441 1.88 -13.10 -19.26
C VAL A 441 2.06 -14.61 -19.22
N ASP A 442 2.77 -15.10 -18.21
CA ASP A 442 2.76 -16.51 -17.82
C ASP A 442 1.63 -16.73 -16.82
N GLU A 443 0.72 -17.63 -17.13
CA GLU A 443 -0.34 -18.09 -16.23
C GLU A 443 0.27 -18.77 -15.00
N GLN A 444 0.17 -18.13 -13.82
CA GLN A 444 0.58 -18.73 -12.55
C GLN A 444 -0.65 -19.07 -11.70
N THR A 445 -0.79 -20.34 -11.37
CA THR A 445 -1.73 -20.82 -10.36
C THR A 445 -1.41 -20.17 -9.02
N THR A 446 -2.33 -19.38 -8.48
CA THR A 446 -2.13 -18.67 -7.21
C THR A 446 -2.29 -19.65 -6.05
N MET A 447 -1.30 -19.73 -5.17
CA MET A 447 -1.34 -20.52 -3.96
C MET A 447 -1.26 -19.58 -2.75
N TYR A 448 -2.25 -19.65 -1.84
CA TYR A 448 -2.26 -18.86 -0.62
C TYR A 448 -1.66 -19.65 0.55
N VAL A 449 -0.73 -19.03 1.26
CA VAL A 449 -0.16 -19.55 2.50
C VAL A 449 -0.51 -18.57 3.62
N LEU A 450 -1.30 -19.04 4.59
CA LEU A 450 -1.59 -18.29 5.81
C LEU A 450 -0.48 -18.54 6.84
N ILE A 451 0.17 -17.51 7.27
CA ILE A 451 1.28 -17.56 8.24
C ILE A 451 0.94 -16.80 9.50
#